data_f08a3cc935e05a691344111e161b9423
#
_entry.id   f08a3cc935e05a691344111e161b9423
#
_cell.length_a   1.000
_cell.length_b   1.000
_cell.length_c   1.000
_cell.angle_alpha   90.00
_cell.angle_beta   90.00
_cell.angle_gamma   90.00
#
_symmetry.space_group_name_H-M   'P 1'
#
loop_
_entity.id
_entity.type
_entity.pdbx_description
1 polymer ?
#
loop_
_entity_poly.entity_id
_entity_poly.type
_entity_poly.pdbx_seq_one_letter_code
_entity_poly.pdbx_strand_id
1 'polypeptide(L)'
;KEELEYKVINIDSNLSDQGIAEESVDIVIAAGMMNNAVNTDYSMRQIICSLVHGGIALIAEPVGENYELMLSQSFMMSRPTDAREVCNETFLKMEEWKEVFWGCGISERELVVVPSDTSPLAPLNQKLFIIRKE
;
A
#
# COMPACT_ATOMS: atom_id res chain seq x y z
N LYS A 1 -29.40 1.67 9.90
CA LYS A 1 -28.75 0.36 10.15
C LYS A 1 -27.48 0.39 9.31
N GLU A 2 -26.32 0.54 9.94
CA GLU A 2 -25.03 0.41 9.26
C GLU A 2 -24.91 -1.06 8.82
N GLU A 3 -24.81 -1.28 7.53
CA GLU A 3 -24.55 -2.62 6.98
C GLU A 3 -23.05 -2.79 6.88
N LEU A 4 -22.51 -3.75 7.64
CA LEU A 4 -21.12 -4.18 7.51
C LEU A 4 -21.11 -5.40 6.57
N GLU A 5 -20.44 -5.25 5.44
CA GLU A 5 -20.25 -6.32 4.47
C GLU A 5 -18.85 -6.92 4.60
N TYR A 6 -18.74 -8.23 4.62
CA TYR A 6 -17.48 -8.96 4.60
C TYR A 6 -17.27 -9.61 3.25
N LYS A 7 -16.09 -9.38 2.66
CA LYS A 7 -15.72 -9.93 1.37
C LYS A 7 -14.27 -10.33 1.34
N VAL A 8 -13.96 -11.47 0.75
CA VAL A 8 -12.59 -11.86 0.44
C VAL A 8 -12.19 -11.17 -0.86
N ILE A 9 -11.12 -10.39 -0.82
CA ILE A 9 -10.57 -9.65 -1.95
C ILE A 9 -9.14 -10.11 -2.22
N ASN A 10 -8.86 -10.41 -3.47
CA ASN A 10 -7.51 -10.68 -3.94
C ASN A 10 -6.92 -9.37 -4.51
N ILE A 11 -5.91 -8.82 -3.84
CA ILE A 11 -5.25 -7.56 -4.24
C ILE A 11 -4.41 -7.69 -5.52
N ASP A 12 -4.06 -8.91 -5.92
CA ASP A 12 -3.32 -9.20 -7.16
C ASP A 12 -4.22 -9.33 -8.39
N SER A 13 -5.52 -9.13 -8.22
CA SER A 13 -6.53 -9.20 -9.28
C SER A 13 -7.30 -7.89 -9.39
N ASN A 14 -7.94 -7.68 -10.54
CA ASN A 14 -8.73 -6.48 -10.77
C ASN A 14 -9.84 -6.34 -9.72
N LEU A 15 -9.90 -5.19 -9.03
CA LEU A 15 -10.88 -4.92 -7.98
C LEU A 15 -12.29 -4.74 -8.54
N SER A 16 -12.43 -4.19 -9.75
CA SER A 16 -13.75 -4.01 -10.40
C SER A 16 -14.41 -5.36 -10.69
N ASP A 17 -13.64 -6.37 -11.12
CA ASP A 17 -14.13 -7.72 -11.35
C ASP A 17 -14.59 -8.40 -10.04
N GLN A 18 -14.11 -7.90 -8.92
CA GLN A 18 -14.47 -8.35 -7.58
C GLN A 18 -15.58 -7.51 -6.94
N GLY A 19 -16.17 -6.56 -7.70
CA GLY A 19 -17.30 -5.74 -7.27
C GLY A 19 -16.92 -4.48 -6.49
N ILE A 20 -15.65 -4.04 -6.57
CA ILE A 20 -15.20 -2.73 -6.10
C ILE A 20 -14.98 -1.86 -7.34
N ALA A 21 -15.97 -1.06 -7.70
CA ALA A 21 -15.92 -0.22 -8.88
C ALA A 21 -14.90 0.92 -8.74
N GLU A 22 -14.46 1.46 -9.87
CA GLU A 22 -13.70 2.70 -9.89
C GLU A 22 -14.52 3.85 -9.29
N GLU A 23 -13.87 4.77 -8.62
CA GLU A 23 -14.47 5.98 -8.00
C GLU A 23 -15.69 5.68 -7.11
N SER A 24 -15.65 4.58 -6.35
CA SER A 24 -16.76 4.13 -5.51
C SER A 24 -16.47 4.11 -4.01
N VAL A 25 -15.23 4.34 -3.61
CA VAL A 25 -14.79 4.22 -2.22
C VAL A 25 -14.29 5.56 -1.70
N ASP A 26 -14.80 6.01 -0.56
CA ASP A 26 -14.37 7.25 0.08
C ASP A 26 -13.05 7.08 0.85
N ILE A 27 -12.87 5.96 1.54
CA ILE A 27 -11.70 5.69 2.36
C ILE A 27 -11.25 4.24 2.18
N VAL A 28 -9.97 4.06 1.91
CA VAL A 28 -9.30 2.75 1.92
C VAL A 28 -8.30 2.72 3.07
N ILE A 29 -8.31 1.64 3.85
CA ILE A 29 -7.32 1.37 4.89
C ILE A 29 -6.66 0.04 4.58
N ALA A 30 -5.35 0.07 4.33
CA ALA A 30 -4.53 -1.11 4.10
C ALA A 30 -3.36 -1.12 5.09
N ALA A 31 -3.31 -2.14 5.95
CA ALA A 31 -2.31 -2.24 7.00
C ALA A 31 -1.59 -3.58 6.92
N GLY A 32 -0.29 -3.56 6.64
CA GLY A 32 0.58 -4.74 6.58
C GLY A 32 0.23 -5.71 5.44
N MET A 33 -0.40 -5.25 4.36
CA MET A 33 -0.86 -6.13 3.29
C MET A 33 -0.23 -5.81 1.92
N MET A 34 0.18 -4.58 1.68
CA MET A 34 0.63 -4.17 0.35
C MET A 34 1.97 -4.78 -0.05
N ASN A 35 2.87 -5.00 0.91
CA ASN A 35 4.11 -5.74 0.66
C ASN A 35 3.88 -7.24 0.38
N ASN A 36 2.68 -7.77 0.64
CA ASN A 36 2.30 -9.14 0.28
C ASN A 36 1.79 -9.25 -1.16
N ALA A 37 1.47 -8.15 -1.81
CA ALA A 37 1.10 -8.15 -3.21
C ALA A 37 2.22 -8.70 -4.08
N VAL A 38 1.88 -9.47 -5.10
CA VAL A 38 2.83 -9.95 -6.11
C VAL A 38 3.42 -8.76 -6.88
N ASN A 39 2.60 -7.76 -7.16
CA ASN A 39 3.03 -6.51 -7.78
C ASN A 39 2.38 -5.32 -7.07
N THR A 40 3.16 -4.62 -6.26
CA THR A 40 2.67 -3.49 -5.45
C THR A 40 2.22 -2.32 -6.31
N ASP A 41 2.89 -2.06 -7.46
CA ASP A 41 2.49 -1.01 -8.41
C ASP A 41 1.09 -1.26 -8.96
N TYR A 42 0.82 -2.50 -9.37
CA TYR A 42 -0.49 -2.89 -9.88
C TYR A 42 -1.57 -2.76 -8.81
N SER A 43 -1.34 -3.33 -7.64
CA SER A 43 -2.33 -3.35 -6.55
C SER A 43 -2.61 -1.93 -6.03
N MET A 44 -1.57 -1.09 -5.89
CA MET A 44 -1.74 0.31 -5.49
C MET A 44 -2.55 1.09 -6.52
N ARG A 45 -2.29 0.89 -7.81
CA ARG A 45 -3.07 1.54 -8.88
C ARG A 45 -4.55 1.18 -8.79
N GLN A 46 -4.88 -0.09 -8.52
CA GLN A 46 -6.26 -0.52 -8.33
C GLN A 46 -6.92 0.19 -7.14
N ILE A 47 -6.20 0.34 -6.02
CA ILE A 47 -6.67 1.07 -4.83
C ILE A 47 -6.93 2.54 -5.18
N ILE A 48 -6.00 3.22 -5.82
CA ILE A 48 -6.16 4.64 -6.18
C ILE A 48 -7.31 4.83 -7.19
N CYS A 49 -7.48 3.92 -8.16
CA CYS A 49 -8.61 3.96 -9.09
C CYS A 49 -9.95 3.78 -8.38
N SER A 50 -10.02 2.97 -7.35
CA SER A 50 -11.28 2.75 -6.60
C SER A 50 -11.72 3.96 -5.77
N LEU A 51 -10.79 4.84 -5.38
CA LEU A 51 -11.12 6.05 -4.61
C LEU A 51 -11.89 7.07 -5.44
N VAL A 52 -12.90 7.69 -4.83
CA VAL A 52 -13.57 8.87 -5.37
C VAL A 52 -12.63 10.08 -5.39
N HIS A 53 -12.98 11.11 -6.12
CA HIS A 53 -12.33 12.44 -5.99
C HIS A 53 -12.40 12.94 -4.54
N GLY A 54 -11.27 13.34 -3.98
CA GLY A 54 -11.15 13.72 -2.57
C GLY A 54 -11.09 12.54 -1.59
N GLY A 55 -11.18 11.30 -2.08
CA GLY A 55 -11.06 10.09 -1.29
C GLY A 55 -9.66 9.90 -0.69
N ILE A 56 -9.57 9.12 0.37
CA ILE A 56 -8.34 8.95 1.18
C ILE A 56 -7.92 7.50 1.22
N ALA A 57 -6.64 7.23 0.94
CA ALA A 57 -6.00 5.95 1.28
C ALA A 57 -5.06 6.10 2.48
N LEU A 58 -5.20 5.20 3.43
CA LEU A 58 -4.33 5.05 4.60
C LEU A 58 -3.59 3.73 4.46
N ILE A 59 -2.30 3.81 4.12
CA ILE A 59 -1.46 2.63 3.86
C ILE A 59 -0.39 2.54 4.94
N ALA A 60 -0.48 1.54 5.81
CA ALA A 60 0.49 1.32 6.89
C ALA A 60 1.36 0.12 6.55
N GLU A 61 2.64 0.35 6.31
CA GLU A 61 3.57 -0.68 5.84
C GLU A 61 4.97 -0.53 6.45
N PRO A 62 5.71 -1.63 6.60
CA PRO A 62 7.14 -1.57 6.83
C PRO A 62 7.86 -0.97 5.63
N VAL A 63 8.92 -0.23 5.89
CA VAL A 63 9.74 0.43 4.88
C VAL A 63 11.18 -0.05 4.99
N GLY A 64 11.65 -0.72 3.93
CA GLY A 64 12.94 -1.42 3.96
C GLY A 64 12.90 -2.70 4.79
N GLU A 65 14.02 -3.39 4.85
CA GLU A 65 14.12 -4.69 5.52
C GLU A 65 13.82 -4.58 7.02
N ASN A 66 12.89 -5.41 7.46
CA ASN A 66 12.49 -5.53 8.85
C ASN A 66 12.62 -7.01 9.26
N TYR A 67 13.70 -7.33 9.95
CA TYR A 67 14.05 -8.73 10.27
C TYR A 67 13.02 -9.43 11.17
N GLU A 68 12.34 -8.70 12.05
CA GLU A 68 11.31 -9.26 12.93
C GLU A 68 10.09 -9.69 12.09
N LEU A 69 9.67 -8.87 11.15
CA LEU A 69 8.58 -9.19 10.23
C LEU A 69 8.99 -10.28 9.22
N MET A 70 10.24 -10.26 8.76
CA MET A 70 10.75 -11.31 7.87
C MET A 70 10.69 -12.69 8.53
N LEU A 71 11.04 -12.80 9.79
CA LEU A 71 10.99 -14.06 10.54
C LEU A 71 9.56 -14.58 10.72
N SER A 72 8.57 -13.69 10.77
CA SER A 72 7.18 -14.05 11.04
C SER A 72 6.31 -14.13 9.79
N GLN A 73 6.60 -13.40 8.74
CA GLN A 73 5.70 -13.21 7.59
C GLN A 73 6.30 -13.61 6.24
N SER A 74 7.62 -13.58 6.05
CA SER A 74 8.21 -13.75 4.71
C SER A 74 7.90 -15.12 4.07
N PHE A 75 7.72 -16.15 4.87
CA PHE A 75 7.36 -17.48 4.35
C PHE A 75 5.91 -17.57 3.83
N MET A 76 5.06 -16.60 4.15
CA MET A 76 3.68 -16.49 3.63
C MET A 76 3.58 -15.58 2.42
N MET A 77 4.65 -14.87 2.09
CA MET A 77 4.65 -13.90 0.98
C MET A 77 4.88 -14.62 -0.36
N SER A 78 4.17 -14.17 -1.37
CA SER A 78 4.42 -14.60 -2.75
C SER A 78 5.71 -13.96 -3.28
N ARG A 79 6.33 -14.59 -4.28
CA ARG A 79 7.47 -14.00 -4.97
C ARG A 79 7.01 -12.72 -5.69
N PRO A 80 7.63 -11.57 -5.41
CA PRO A 80 7.24 -10.32 -6.06
C PRO A 80 7.68 -10.29 -7.54
N THR A 81 7.02 -9.45 -8.33
CA THR A 81 7.34 -9.15 -9.73
C THR A 81 7.52 -7.64 -9.96
N ASP A 82 7.84 -6.91 -8.92
CA ASP A 82 8.11 -5.47 -8.91
C ASP A 82 9.58 -5.17 -8.54
N ALA A 83 9.88 -3.96 -8.09
CA ALA A 83 11.24 -3.53 -7.72
C ALA A 83 11.92 -4.49 -6.72
N ARG A 84 11.17 -5.13 -5.84
CA ARG A 84 11.71 -6.10 -4.86
C ARG A 84 12.36 -7.32 -5.52
N GLU A 85 11.88 -7.77 -6.67
CA GLU A 85 12.50 -8.88 -7.41
C GLU A 85 13.90 -8.50 -7.92
N VAL A 86 14.03 -7.29 -8.45
CA VAL A 86 15.30 -6.77 -9.00
C VAL A 86 16.34 -6.55 -7.90
N CYS A 87 15.91 -5.98 -6.77
CA CYS A 87 16.77 -5.68 -5.63
C CYS A 87 16.99 -6.87 -4.70
N ASN A 88 16.26 -7.97 -4.90
CA ASN A 88 16.22 -9.13 -4.00
C ASN A 88 15.86 -8.72 -2.56
N GLU A 89 14.82 -7.92 -2.42
CA GLU A 89 14.33 -7.40 -1.16
C GLU A 89 12.94 -7.96 -0.81
N THR A 90 12.63 -8.00 0.48
CA THR A 90 11.33 -8.46 0.97
C THR A 90 10.32 -7.31 1.03
N PHE A 91 10.76 -6.15 1.47
CA PHE A 91 9.94 -4.96 1.64
C PHE A 91 10.48 -3.80 0.81
N LEU A 92 9.56 -3.01 0.24
CA LEU A 92 9.93 -1.79 -0.50
C LEU A 92 10.58 -0.76 0.42
N LYS A 93 11.62 -0.11 -0.07
CA LYS A 93 12.23 1.07 0.57
C LYS A 93 11.37 2.31 0.36
N MET A 94 11.70 3.38 1.09
CA MET A 94 10.97 4.66 0.99
C MET A 94 10.97 5.22 -0.43
N GLU A 95 12.10 5.16 -1.13
CA GLU A 95 12.24 5.65 -2.50
C GLU A 95 11.35 4.85 -3.46
N GLU A 96 11.31 3.53 -3.30
CA GLU A 96 10.48 2.64 -4.12
C GLU A 96 8.98 2.86 -3.84
N TRP A 97 8.59 3.08 -2.58
CA TRP A 97 7.22 3.47 -2.24
C TRP A 97 6.81 4.78 -2.91
N LYS A 98 7.70 5.77 -2.94
CA LYS A 98 7.44 7.03 -3.66
C LYS A 98 7.25 6.79 -5.16
N GLU A 99 8.09 5.95 -5.77
CA GLU A 99 7.95 5.59 -7.18
C GLU A 99 6.61 4.91 -7.48
N VAL A 100 6.16 4.01 -6.60
CA VAL A 100 4.83 3.38 -6.69
C VAL A 100 3.72 4.44 -6.67
N PHE A 101 3.76 5.40 -5.74
CA PHE A 101 2.75 6.46 -5.65
C PHE A 101 2.77 7.37 -6.88
N TRP A 102 3.95 7.80 -7.32
CA TRP A 102 4.09 8.61 -8.53
C TRP A 102 3.64 7.87 -9.78
N GLY A 103 3.92 6.58 -9.87
CA GLY A 103 3.41 5.72 -10.93
C GLY A 103 1.88 5.60 -10.96
N CYS A 104 1.22 5.85 -9.82
CA CYS A 104 -0.23 5.95 -9.70
C CYS A 104 -0.79 7.35 -9.98
N GLY A 105 0.07 8.33 -10.30
CA GLY A 105 -0.32 9.71 -10.55
C GLY A 105 -0.46 10.56 -9.28
N ILE A 106 -0.06 10.05 -8.12
CA ILE A 106 -0.07 10.78 -6.86
C ILE A 106 1.12 11.74 -6.82
N SER A 107 0.85 12.99 -6.51
CA SER A 107 1.88 14.02 -6.35
C SER A 107 2.36 14.12 -4.90
N GLU A 108 3.48 14.82 -4.70
CA GLU A 108 4.03 15.05 -3.36
C GLU A 108 3.06 15.82 -2.43
N ARG A 109 2.14 16.62 -3.00
CA ARG A 109 1.15 17.39 -2.24
C ARG A 109 0.03 16.52 -1.69
N GLU A 110 -0.23 15.41 -2.35
CA GLU A 110 -1.30 14.45 -2.01
C GLU A 110 -0.83 13.39 -1.01
N LEU A 111 0.48 13.33 -0.73
CA LEU A 111 1.11 12.33 0.13
C LEU A 111 1.62 12.94 1.43
N VAL A 112 1.16 12.41 2.55
CA VAL A 112 1.73 12.68 3.88
C VAL A 112 2.28 11.37 4.44
N VAL A 113 3.50 11.41 4.97
CA VAL A 113 4.17 10.23 5.55
C VAL A 113 4.41 10.45 7.03
N VAL A 114 3.95 9.53 7.86
CA VAL A 114 4.16 9.55 9.31
C VAL A 114 4.68 8.19 9.81
N PRO A 115 5.53 8.16 10.83
CA PRO A 115 6.18 9.30 11.46
C PRO A 115 7.22 9.96 10.55
N SER A 116 7.55 11.22 10.83
CA SER A 116 8.69 11.90 10.17
C SER A 116 10.01 11.24 10.55
N ASP A 117 11.06 11.46 9.77
CA ASP A 117 12.38 10.88 10.03
C ASP A 117 13.06 11.42 11.29
N THR A 118 12.58 12.56 11.82
CA THR A 118 13.02 13.15 13.09
C THR A 118 12.24 12.62 14.30
N SER A 119 11.20 11.81 14.08
CA SER A 119 10.40 11.23 15.16
C SER A 119 11.19 10.17 15.94
N PRO A 120 10.99 10.07 17.28
CA PRO A 120 11.50 8.95 18.06
C PRO A 120 11.02 7.58 17.59
N LEU A 121 9.94 7.52 16.81
CA LEU A 121 9.39 6.28 16.23
C LEU A 121 10.00 5.92 14.88
N ALA A 122 10.82 6.79 14.27
CA ALA A 122 11.41 6.53 12.95
C ALA A 122 12.22 5.21 12.90
N PRO A 123 12.97 4.80 13.95
CA PRO A 123 13.72 3.54 13.93
C PRO A 123 12.88 2.27 13.84
N LEU A 124 11.55 2.35 14.05
CA LEU A 124 10.65 1.20 13.90
C LEU A 124 10.46 0.78 12.43
N ASN A 125 10.89 1.59 11.47
CA ASN A 125 10.73 1.36 10.04
C ASN A 125 9.29 1.01 9.61
N GLN A 126 8.31 1.54 10.37
CA GLN A 126 6.89 1.47 10.03
C GLN A 126 6.43 2.87 9.62
N LYS A 127 5.79 2.97 8.48
CA LYS A 127 5.25 4.23 7.97
C LYS A 127 3.76 4.10 7.69
N LEU A 128 3.04 5.16 7.96
CA LEU A 128 1.69 5.38 7.46
C LEU A 128 1.77 6.41 6.33
N PHE A 129 1.40 5.99 5.16
CA PHE A 129 1.20 6.85 3.99
C PHE A 129 -0.26 7.28 3.96
N ILE A 130 -0.50 8.57 4.01
CA ILE A 130 -1.82 9.18 3.92
C ILE A 130 -1.89 9.83 2.55
N ILE A 131 -2.73 9.32 1.68
CA ILE A 131 -2.87 9.77 0.29
C ILE A 131 -4.27 10.33 0.12
N ARG A 132 -4.37 11.54 -0.44
CA ARG A 132 -5.65 12.14 -0.83
C ARG A 132 -5.68 12.26 -2.35
N LYS A 133 -6.61 11.55 -2.99
CA LYS A 133 -6.82 11.63 -4.44
C LYS A 133 -7.46 12.97 -4.80
N GLU A 134 -6.78 13.81 -5.60
CA GLU A 134 -7.32 15.06 -6.16
C GLU A 134 -8.17 14.82 -7.41
#